data_18be5fd324a37d91e642dfdba6702deb
#
_entry.id   18be5fd324a37d91e642dfdba6702deb
#
_cell.length_a   1.000
_cell.length_b   1.000
_cell.length_c   1.000
_cell.angle_alpha   90.00
_cell.angle_beta   90.00
_cell.angle_gamma   90.00
#
_symmetry.space_group_name_H-M   'P 1'
#
loop_
_entity.id
_entity.type
_entity.pdbx_description
1 polymer ?
#
loop_
_entity_poly.entity_id
_entity_poly.type
_entity_poly.pdbx_seq_one_letter_code
_entity_poly.pdbx_strand_id
1 'polypeptide(L)'
;MTAPGVLALVPWPTAVERRDAPPLAVAAVRVTGDDVPAALVAELLEPVGVTVLAATGAGADAVTLDLRLDPAAGPAGADSPERYTLAVGPERVEARAAEPVGLLHAVRTLRQLVTRPALDAGTAAVTGAAPTVPAVVVHDAPRYAWRGLSFDVVRHWFGPADVRAVVDLAGAYKLRVLHLHLTDDQGWRIEIPSRPALTERSGGTQVGGAVPAGQRGYLTVEEYRDLQAYAAARHVTIVPEVDLPGHTNAATHAYGELTPDGAPTDAYGGTEVGFSRLWADVPATEPFLRDVLGDLARMTDGPWLHVGGDEAPKVEPAEYAAIMELAQRIVREHGKTPVAWQEAARAAVEPGTVLQFWDLHVDDAAAAVFARAAEAGARFVASPGSRAYLDMKYAPGHPLGLEWAGHVEVRDAYDWDPATAVPGVPADAVVGVAGAVWTETLTTRDELFSMLLPRLPALAEAGWSAAEARDWEAFAARLAGQAPVWRALGWAFHPSPQVPW
;
A
#
# COMPACT_ATOMS: atom_id res chain seq x y z
N MET A 1 -21.34 -7.95 17.08
CA MET A 1 -22.52 -8.25 16.22
C MET A 1 -22.86 -7.01 15.42
N THR A 2 -22.65 -7.04 14.10
CA THR A 2 -23.10 -5.94 13.23
C THR A 2 -24.60 -5.70 13.38
N ALA A 3 -25.03 -4.44 13.48
CA ALA A 3 -26.45 -4.11 13.51
C ALA A 3 -27.15 -4.72 12.29
N PRO A 4 -28.36 -5.30 12.44
CA PRO A 4 -29.09 -5.90 11.34
C PRO A 4 -29.27 -4.88 10.22
N GLY A 5 -28.76 -5.21 9.02
CA GLY A 5 -28.90 -4.39 7.84
C GLY A 5 -27.70 -3.53 7.46
N VAL A 6 -26.59 -3.48 8.20
CA VAL A 6 -25.36 -2.80 7.78
C VAL A 6 -24.63 -3.64 6.71
N LEU A 7 -24.33 -3.04 5.57
CA LEU A 7 -23.43 -3.65 4.58
C LEU A 7 -21.99 -3.35 5.00
N ALA A 8 -21.20 -4.39 5.27
CA ALA A 8 -19.82 -4.23 5.76
C ALA A 8 -18.83 -3.85 4.64
N LEU A 9 -19.19 -2.91 3.78
CA LEU A 9 -18.35 -2.44 2.67
C LEU A 9 -17.34 -1.40 3.12
N VAL A 10 -16.08 -1.67 2.91
CA VAL A 10 -14.94 -0.76 3.14
C VAL A 10 -13.93 -0.94 2.00
N PRO A 11 -13.59 0.09 1.23
CA PRO A 11 -14.14 1.46 1.24
C PRO A 11 -15.62 1.51 0.83
N TRP A 12 -16.31 2.59 1.23
CA TRP A 12 -17.71 2.80 0.83
C TRP A 12 -17.79 3.16 -0.66
N PRO A 13 -18.65 2.47 -1.44
CA PRO A 13 -18.80 2.70 -2.86
C PRO A 13 -19.48 4.04 -3.19
N THR A 14 -19.33 4.49 -4.44
CA THR A 14 -19.96 5.71 -4.96
C THR A 14 -21.49 5.67 -4.83
N ALA A 15 -22.11 4.53 -5.16
CA ALA A 15 -23.55 4.32 -4.99
C ALA A 15 -23.90 2.87 -4.67
N VAL A 16 -24.86 2.67 -3.76
CA VAL A 16 -25.39 1.37 -3.39
C VAL A 16 -26.92 1.43 -3.40
N GLU A 17 -27.53 0.62 -4.25
CA GLU A 17 -28.99 0.47 -4.33
C GLU A 17 -29.39 -0.89 -3.72
N ARG A 18 -30.08 -0.88 -2.60
CA ARG A 18 -30.69 -2.09 -2.03
C ARG A 18 -31.94 -2.45 -2.78
N ARG A 19 -32.11 -3.74 -3.07
CA ARG A 19 -33.33 -4.27 -3.69
C ARG A 19 -34.18 -4.95 -2.64
N ASP A 20 -35.49 -4.80 -2.76
CA ASP A 20 -36.46 -5.52 -1.91
C ASP A 20 -36.65 -6.96 -2.44
N ALA A 21 -35.66 -7.79 -2.15
CA ALA A 21 -35.61 -9.19 -2.51
C ALA A 21 -34.86 -9.98 -1.42
N PRO A 22 -35.17 -11.29 -1.26
CA PRO A 22 -34.46 -12.13 -0.31
C PRO A 22 -32.98 -12.23 -0.68
N PRO A 23 -32.06 -12.39 0.31
CA PRO A 23 -30.65 -12.62 0.06
C PRO A 23 -30.44 -13.87 -0.81
N LEU A 24 -29.50 -13.80 -1.75
CA LEU A 24 -29.09 -14.92 -2.59
C LEU A 24 -28.20 -15.88 -1.79
N ALA A 25 -28.56 -17.16 -1.73
CA ALA A 25 -27.69 -18.21 -1.19
C ALA A 25 -26.53 -18.49 -2.17
N VAL A 26 -25.28 -18.45 -1.68
CA VAL A 26 -24.07 -18.55 -2.52
C VAL A 26 -23.08 -19.59 -1.98
N ALA A 27 -23.54 -20.80 -1.69
CA ALA A 27 -22.66 -21.88 -1.26
C ALA A 27 -21.57 -22.22 -2.30
N ALA A 28 -21.91 -22.13 -3.57
CA ALA A 28 -20.98 -22.28 -4.68
C ALA A 28 -21.29 -21.28 -5.80
N VAL A 29 -20.23 -20.79 -6.46
CA VAL A 29 -20.35 -19.95 -7.66
C VAL A 29 -19.64 -20.59 -8.84
N ARG A 30 -20.23 -20.44 -10.02
CA ARG A 30 -19.61 -20.77 -11.30
C ARG A 30 -19.19 -19.47 -12.00
N VAL A 31 -17.89 -19.29 -12.15
CA VAL A 31 -17.35 -18.11 -12.83
C VAL A 31 -17.53 -18.26 -14.33
N THR A 32 -18.09 -17.24 -14.98
CA THR A 32 -18.19 -17.10 -16.43
C THR A 32 -17.52 -15.78 -16.87
N GLY A 33 -16.90 -15.77 -18.05
CA GLY A 33 -16.03 -14.70 -18.52
C GLY A 33 -14.56 -15.05 -18.31
N ASP A 34 -13.67 -14.43 -19.10
CA ASP A 34 -12.25 -14.80 -19.17
C ASP A 34 -11.31 -13.72 -18.62
N ASP A 35 -11.85 -12.56 -18.19
CA ASP A 35 -11.06 -11.39 -17.83
C ASP A 35 -10.46 -11.43 -16.41
N VAL A 36 -10.93 -12.34 -15.54
CA VAL A 36 -10.38 -12.58 -14.20
C VAL A 36 -10.17 -14.08 -14.00
N PRO A 37 -8.95 -14.53 -13.69
CA PRO A 37 -8.68 -15.96 -13.48
C PRO A 37 -9.56 -16.57 -12.37
N ALA A 38 -10.20 -17.69 -12.63
CA ALA A 38 -11.04 -18.38 -11.64
C ALA A 38 -10.28 -18.76 -10.37
N ALA A 39 -8.97 -19.06 -10.47
CA ALA A 39 -8.10 -19.30 -9.32
C ALA A 39 -8.02 -18.07 -8.39
N LEU A 40 -7.90 -16.87 -8.95
CA LEU A 40 -7.87 -15.63 -8.16
C LEU A 40 -9.24 -15.34 -7.52
N VAL A 41 -10.34 -15.66 -8.22
CA VAL A 41 -11.69 -15.58 -7.64
C VAL A 41 -11.83 -16.56 -6.46
N ALA A 42 -11.28 -17.77 -6.58
CA ALA A 42 -11.26 -18.77 -5.51
C ALA A 42 -10.47 -18.29 -4.29
N GLU A 43 -9.27 -17.75 -4.48
CA GLU A 43 -8.46 -17.14 -3.39
C GLU A 43 -9.25 -16.08 -2.61
N LEU A 44 -10.12 -15.33 -3.28
CA LEU A 44 -10.92 -14.27 -2.65
C LEU A 44 -12.18 -14.78 -1.96
N LEU A 45 -12.89 -15.77 -2.53
CA LEU A 45 -14.22 -16.18 -2.07
C LEU A 45 -14.23 -17.42 -1.16
N GLU A 46 -13.28 -18.35 -1.33
CA GLU A 46 -13.22 -19.56 -0.50
C GLU A 46 -12.99 -19.28 1.00
N PRO A 47 -12.15 -18.30 1.40
CA PRO A 47 -12.03 -17.96 2.82
C PRO A 47 -13.34 -17.50 3.49
N VAL A 48 -14.25 -16.94 2.71
CA VAL A 48 -15.59 -16.57 3.20
C VAL A 48 -16.65 -17.67 2.97
N GLY A 49 -16.21 -18.88 2.59
CA GLY A 49 -17.02 -20.11 2.52
C GLY A 49 -17.80 -20.28 1.24
N VAL A 50 -17.44 -19.59 0.17
CA VAL A 50 -18.04 -19.74 -1.17
C VAL A 50 -17.12 -20.59 -2.03
N THR A 51 -17.56 -21.79 -2.43
CA THR A 51 -16.78 -22.66 -3.32
C THR A 51 -16.80 -22.11 -4.75
N VAL A 52 -15.64 -22.05 -5.39
CA VAL A 52 -15.53 -21.58 -6.79
C VAL A 52 -15.37 -22.78 -7.73
N LEU A 53 -16.30 -22.91 -8.68
CA LEU A 53 -16.33 -23.99 -9.68
C LEU A 53 -15.82 -23.47 -11.02
N ALA A 54 -15.08 -24.34 -11.74
CA ALA A 54 -14.68 -24.05 -13.11
C ALA A 54 -15.92 -23.94 -14.03
N ALA A 55 -15.80 -23.21 -15.13
CA ALA A 55 -16.88 -22.93 -16.08
C ALA A 55 -17.56 -24.21 -16.61
N THR A 56 -16.82 -25.32 -16.75
CA THR A 56 -17.28 -26.61 -17.30
C THR A 56 -17.57 -27.66 -16.23
N GLY A 57 -17.48 -27.36 -14.94
CA GLY A 57 -17.66 -28.33 -13.84
C GLY A 57 -19.12 -28.73 -13.63
N ALA A 58 -19.37 -30.00 -13.22
CA ALA A 58 -20.69 -30.45 -12.79
C ALA A 58 -21.00 -29.86 -11.39
N GLY A 59 -22.21 -29.30 -11.24
CA GLY A 59 -22.73 -28.75 -10.00
C GLY A 59 -24.03 -28.03 -10.31
N ALA A 60 -25.18 -28.70 -10.06
CA ALA A 60 -26.50 -28.19 -10.49
C ALA A 60 -26.93 -26.92 -9.72
N ASP A 61 -26.38 -26.71 -8.50
CA ASP A 61 -26.86 -25.66 -7.57
C ASP A 61 -25.90 -24.48 -7.44
N ALA A 62 -24.92 -24.32 -8.38
CA ALA A 62 -24.00 -23.20 -8.32
C ALA A 62 -24.58 -21.93 -8.93
N VAL A 63 -24.49 -20.81 -8.21
CA VAL A 63 -24.86 -19.49 -8.69
C VAL A 63 -23.88 -19.05 -9.79
N THR A 64 -24.38 -18.50 -10.88
CA THR A 64 -23.50 -17.89 -11.90
C THR A 64 -22.91 -16.57 -11.39
N LEU A 65 -21.59 -16.47 -11.41
CA LEU A 65 -20.84 -15.22 -11.27
C LEU A 65 -20.34 -14.80 -12.67
N ASP A 66 -21.04 -13.87 -13.29
CA ASP A 66 -20.78 -13.42 -14.66
C ASP A 66 -19.91 -12.17 -14.67
N LEU A 67 -18.65 -12.33 -15.08
CA LEU A 67 -17.62 -11.27 -15.11
C LEU A 67 -17.38 -10.86 -16.58
N ARG A 68 -17.71 -9.61 -16.95
CA ARG A 68 -17.52 -9.13 -18.34
C ARG A 68 -17.07 -7.68 -18.40
N LEU A 69 -16.23 -7.38 -19.36
CA LEU A 69 -15.88 -6.01 -19.69
C LEU A 69 -17.08 -5.30 -20.35
N ASP A 70 -17.31 -4.08 -19.87
CA ASP A 70 -18.31 -3.15 -20.41
C ASP A 70 -17.79 -1.71 -20.20
N PRO A 71 -17.42 -1.00 -21.26
CA PRO A 71 -16.95 0.38 -21.15
C PRO A 71 -17.95 1.37 -20.52
N ALA A 72 -19.25 0.99 -20.47
CA ALA A 72 -20.30 1.82 -19.87
C ALA A 72 -20.51 1.53 -18.38
N ALA A 73 -19.82 0.55 -17.80
CA ALA A 73 -19.97 0.17 -16.40
C ALA A 73 -19.44 1.24 -15.42
N GLY A 74 -19.98 1.23 -14.22
CA GLY A 74 -19.63 2.12 -13.12
C GLY A 74 -20.56 3.33 -12.97
N PRO A 75 -20.19 4.30 -12.12
CA PRO A 75 -20.96 5.52 -11.93
C PRO A 75 -20.96 6.39 -13.19
N ALA A 76 -22.08 7.08 -13.44
CA ALA A 76 -22.17 8.01 -14.56
C ALA A 76 -21.12 9.13 -14.45
N GLY A 77 -20.37 9.36 -15.53
CA GLY A 77 -19.33 10.39 -15.59
C GLY A 77 -17.98 10.01 -14.96
N ALA A 78 -17.85 8.83 -14.38
CA ALA A 78 -16.55 8.36 -13.92
C ALA A 78 -15.66 7.94 -15.10
N ASP A 79 -14.39 8.36 -15.06
CA ASP A 79 -13.37 8.08 -16.11
C ASP A 79 -12.24 7.17 -15.60
N SER A 80 -12.41 6.53 -14.46
CA SER A 80 -11.40 5.60 -13.93
C SER A 80 -11.46 4.24 -14.64
N PRO A 81 -10.32 3.62 -15.00
CA PRO A 81 -10.28 2.25 -15.47
C PRO A 81 -10.73 1.25 -14.40
N GLU A 82 -10.71 1.66 -13.14
CA GLU A 82 -11.09 0.82 -11.99
C GLU A 82 -12.60 0.81 -11.71
N ARG A 83 -13.40 1.59 -12.48
CA ARG A 83 -14.85 1.67 -12.30
C ARG A 83 -15.56 0.36 -12.63
N TYR A 84 -16.60 0.04 -11.87
CA TYR A 84 -17.38 -1.17 -12.04
C TYR A 84 -18.83 -1.02 -11.59
N THR A 85 -19.65 -1.96 -12.03
CA THR A 85 -21.00 -2.23 -11.54
C THR A 85 -21.07 -3.68 -11.07
N LEU A 86 -21.56 -3.90 -9.85
CA LEU A 86 -21.86 -5.23 -9.30
C LEU A 86 -23.35 -5.32 -9.02
N ALA A 87 -24.04 -6.29 -9.62
CA ALA A 87 -25.45 -6.54 -9.41
C ALA A 87 -25.69 -7.95 -8.84
N VAL A 88 -26.32 -8.02 -7.67
CA VAL A 88 -26.75 -9.27 -7.05
C VAL A 88 -28.25 -9.43 -7.28
N GLY A 89 -28.60 -10.34 -8.18
CA GLY A 89 -29.98 -10.72 -8.49
C GLY A 89 -30.43 -11.95 -7.72
N PRO A 90 -31.67 -12.45 -7.98
CA PRO A 90 -32.23 -13.60 -7.27
C PRO A 90 -31.57 -14.95 -7.63
N GLU A 91 -30.90 -15.05 -8.77
CA GLU A 91 -30.37 -16.33 -9.29
C GLU A 91 -28.89 -16.23 -9.71
N ARG A 92 -28.34 -15.01 -9.83
CA ARG A 92 -26.98 -14.78 -10.32
C ARG A 92 -26.37 -13.48 -9.79
N VAL A 93 -25.05 -13.43 -9.87
CA VAL A 93 -24.25 -12.22 -9.62
C VAL A 93 -23.61 -11.79 -10.95
N GLU A 94 -23.76 -10.52 -11.28
CA GLU A 94 -23.18 -9.91 -12.48
C GLU A 94 -22.21 -8.81 -12.11
N ALA A 95 -21.00 -8.87 -12.63
CA ALA A 95 -20.03 -7.78 -12.55
C ALA A 95 -19.71 -7.28 -13.96
N ARG A 96 -19.73 -5.97 -14.12
CA ARG A 96 -19.37 -5.25 -15.35
C ARG A 96 -18.33 -4.21 -14.99
N ALA A 97 -17.28 -4.06 -15.79
CA ALA A 97 -16.24 -3.08 -15.55
C ALA A 97 -15.62 -2.60 -16.86
N ALA A 98 -15.02 -1.42 -16.81
CA ALA A 98 -14.33 -0.86 -17.97
C ALA A 98 -13.07 -1.67 -18.34
N GLU A 99 -12.36 -2.16 -17.31
CA GLU A 99 -11.13 -2.95 -17.44
C GLU A 99 -11.08 -4.10 -16.42
N PRO A 100 -10.19 -5.10 -16.57
CA PRO A 100 -10.09 -6.26 -15.66
C PRO A 100 -9.91 -5.90 -14.20
N VAL A 101 -9.23 -4.80 -13.89
CA VAL A 101 -9.06 -4.31 -12.50
C VAL A 101 -10.39 -4.01 -11.83
N GLY A 102 -11.34 -3.40 -12.54
CA GLY A 102 -12.69 -3.13 -12.03
C GLY A 102 -13.47 -4.41 -11.74
N LEU A 103 -13.33 -5.47 -12.57
CA LEU A 103 -13.93 -6.77 -12.29
C LEU A 103 -13.36 -7.38 -11.01
N LEU A 104 -12.05 -7.29 -10.79
CA LEU A 104 -11.42 -7.76 -9.55
C LEU A 104 -11.92 -6.98 -8.34
N HIS A 105 -12.11 -5.66 -8.46
CA HIS A 105 -12.73 -4.85 -7.40
C HIS A 105 -14.18 -5.24 -7.12
N ALA A 106 -14.95 -5.59 -8.15
CA ALA A 106 -16.30 -6.12 -7.97
C ALA A 106 -16.30 -7.44 -7.18
N VAL A 107 -15.36 -8.36 -7.46
CA VAL A 107 -15.19 -9.61 -6.69
C VAL A 107 -14.79 -9.32 -5.23
N ARG A 108 -13.90 -8.36 -4.99
CA ARG A 108 -13.52 -7.91 -3.64
C ARG A 108 -14.73 -7.34 -2.87
N THR A 109 -15.57 -6.57 -3.56
CA THR A 109 -16.81 -6.04 -2.99
C THR A 109 -17.82 -7.17 -2.72
N LEU A 110 -17.95 -8.13 -3.64
CA LEU A 110 -18.79 -9.32 -3.44
C LEU A 110 -18.33 -10.09 -2.18
N ARG A 111 -17.02 -10.31 -2.00
CA ARG A 111 -16.48 -10.95 -0.80
C ARG A 111 -16.92 -10.28 0.49
N GLN A 112 -16.91 -8.94 0.54
CA GLN A 112 -17.32 -8.16 1.72
C GLN A 112 -18.86 -8.22 1.95
N LEU A 113 -19.63 -8.48 0.91
CA LEU A 113 -21.09 -8.64 1.02
C LEU A 113 -21.50 -10.04 1.47
N VAL A 114 -20.62 -11.04 1.42
CA VAL A 114 -20.92 -12.39 1.87
C VAL A 114 -21.13 -12.42 3.37
N THR A 115 -22.35 -12.76 3.78
CA THR A 115 -22.73 -12.95 5.19
C THR A 115 -22.69 -14.42 5.52
N ARG A 116 -22.00 -14.78 6.58
CA ARG A 116 -21.85 -16.16 7.02
C ARG A 116 -22.22 -16.28 8.51
N PRO A 117 -23.35 -16.94 8.86
CA PRO A 117 -23.80 -17.01 10.25
C PRO A 117 -22.79 -17.63 11.23
N ALA A 118 -21.94 -18.53 10.78
CA ALA A 118 -20.92 -19.17 11.60
C ALA A 118 -19.69 -18.28 11.85
N LEU A 119 -19.30 -17.39 10.90
CA LEU A 119 -18.22 -16.43 11.10
C LEU A 119 -18.65 -15.32 12.07
N ASP A 120 -19.89 -14.87 11.95
CA ASP A 120 -20.45 -13.81 12.79
C ASP A 120 -20.59 -14.23 14.29
N ALA A 121 -20.77 -15.55 14.54
CA ALA A 121 -20.94 -16.07 15.90
C ALA A 121 -19.64 -16.35 16.67
N GLY A 122 -18.46 -16.22 16.02
CA GLY A 122 -17.16 -16.51 16.64
C GLY A 122 -16.98 -17.98 17.10
N THR A 123 -17.86 -18.87 16.67
CA THR A 123 -17.86 -20.29 17.03
C THR A 123 -17.45 -21.15 15.85
N ALA A 124 -16.56 -22.12 16.08
CA ALA A 124 -16.20 -23.14 15.08
C ALA A 124 -17.37 -24.11 14.77
N ALA A 125 -18.55 -23.88 15.31
CA ALA A 125 -19.71 -24.72 15.11
C ALA A 125 -20.37 -24.40 13.76
N VAL A 126 -20.24 -25.33 12.85
CA VAL A 126 -20.97 -25.41 11.56
C VAL A 126 -22.47 -25.45 11.84
N THR A 127 -23.10 -24.30 11.89
CA THR A 127 -24.53 -24.25 11.60
C THR A 127 -24.65 -24.41 10.09
N GLY A 128 -25.37 -25.41 9.60
CA GLY A 128 -25.45 -25.79 8.17
C GLY A 128 -26.11 -24.75 7.25
N ALA A 129 -26.11 -23.48 7.61
CA ALA A 129 -26.64 -22.40 6.79
C ALA A 129 -25.62 -21.97 5.72
N ALA A 130 -26.02 -21.95 4.48
CA ALA A 130 -25.22 -21.50 3.35
C ALA A 130 -24.87 -20.00 3.48
N PRO A 131 -23.70 -19.57 3.00
CA PRO A 131 -23.39 -18.16 2.84
C PRO A 131 -24.46 -17.45 2.00
N THR A 132 -24.75 -16.19 2.33
CA THR A 132 -25.73 -15.40 1.58
C THR A 132 -25.14 -14.04 1.19
N VAL A 133 -25.68 -13.46 0.12
CA VAL A 133 -25.36 -12.11 -0.34
C VAL A 133 -26.65 -11.31 -0.46
N PRO A 134 -26.74 -10.10 0.11
CA PRO A 134 -27.93 -9.26 -0.02
C PRO A 134 -28.17 -8.86 -1.48
N ALA A 135 -29.43 -8.70 -1.86
CA ALA A 135 -29.81 -8.19 -3.18
C ALA A 135 -29.47 -6.69 -3.27
N VAL A 136 -28.46 -6.35 -4.06
CA VAL A 136 -27.95 -4.98 -4.21
C VAL A 136 -27.43 -4.72 -5.62
N VAL A 137 -27.39 -3.43 -6.00
CA VAL A 137 -26.57 -2.96 -7.11
C VAL A 137 -25.57 -1.96 -6.55
N VAL A 138 -24.29 -2.14 -6.89
CA VAL A 138 -23.19 -1.26 -6.53
C VAL A 138 -22.63 -0.64 -7.81
N HIS A 139 -22.57 0.70 -7.86
CA HIS A 139 -21.81 1.44 -8.86
C HIS A 139 -20.64 2.13 -8.17
N ASP A 140 -19.44 1.87 -8.64
CA ASP A 140 -18.26 2.28 -7.89
C ASP A 140 -17.08 2.70 -8.76
N ALA A 141 -16.31 3.66 -8.27
CA ALA A 141 -15.07 4.14 -8.84
C ALA A 141 -14.24 4.87 -7.77
N PRO A 142 -12.90 4.84 -7.82
CA PRO A 142 -12.07 5.54 -6.85
C PRO A 142 -12.08 7.06 -7.05
N ARG A 143 -11.96 7.79 -5.94
CA ARG A 143 -11.74 9.25 -5.92
C ARG A 143 -10.34 9.60 -6.42
N TYR A 144 -9.32 8.88 -6.01
CA TYR A 144 -7.93 9.12 -6.37
C TYR A 144 -7.32 7.92 -7.12
N ALA A 145 -6.42 8.24 -8.04
CA ALA A 145 -5.65 7.22 -8.78
C ALA A 145 -4.55 6.56 -7.93
N TRP A 146 -3.91 7.33 -7.03
CA TRP A 146 -2.90 6.80 -6.11
C TRP A 146 -3.52 6.46 -4.75
N ARG A 147 -3.47 5.21 -4.40
CA ARG A 147 -3.86 4.69 -3.09
C ARG A 147 -2.82 3.67 -2.70
N GLY A 148 -1.93 4.05 -1.77
CA GLY A 148 -0.70 3.33 -1.50
C GLY A 148 -0.51 2.93 -0.05
N LEU A 149 0.49 2.06 0.13
CA LEU A 149 1.11 1.73 1.40
C LEU A 149 2.63 1.71 1.18
N SER A 150 3.37 2.49 1.95
CA SER A 150 4.82 2.40 2.08
C SER A 150 5.13 1.37 3.17
N PHE A 151 5.93 0.37 2.82
CA PHE A 151 6.27 -0.74 3.70
C PHE A 151 7.80 -0.86 3.84
N ASP A 152 8.28 -0.62 5.05
CA ASP A 152 9.67 -0.80 5.43
C ASP A 152 9.98 -2.29 5.63
N VAL A 153 10.95 -2.81 4.87
CA VAL A 153 11.49 -4.15 5.02
C VAL A 153 12.95 -4.15 5.47
N VAL A 154 13.45 -2.96 5.88
CA VAL A 154 14.85 -2.75 6.21
C VAL A 154 15.10 -2.80 7.71
N ARG A 155 14.38 -1.97 8.51
CA ARG A 155 14.61 -1.90 9.96
C ARG A 155 14.48 -3.28 10.59
N HIS A 156 13.45 -4.04 10.22
CA HIS A 156 13.42 -5.49 10.36
C HIS A 156 13.12 -6.15 9.02
N TRP A 157 13.74 -7.31 8.79
CA TRP A 157 13.57 -8.04 7.53
C TRP A 157 12.22 -8.73 7.44
N PHE A 158 11.43 -8.34 6.45
CA PHE A 158 10.21 -9.02 6.03
C PHE A 158 10.44 -9.62 4.63
N GLY A 159 10.41 -10.94 4.52
CA GLY A 159 10.73 -11.66 3.28
C GLY A 159 9.60 -11.67 2.25
N PRO A 160 9.83 -12.35 1.10
CA PRO A 160 8.86 -12.40 -0.01
C PRO A 160 7.46 -12.87 0.39
N ALA A 161 7.35 -13.78 1.36
CA ALA A 161 6.06 -14.28 1.84
C ALA A 161 5.26 -13.22 2.62
N ASP A 162 5.96 -12.34 3.34
CA ASP A 162 5.33 -11.24 4.08
C ASP A 162 4.91 -10.12 3.13
N VAL A 163 5.76 -9.80 2.14
CA VAL A 163 5.42 -8.83 1.09
C VAL A 163 4.18 -9.28 0.31
N ARG A 164 4.07 -10.57 -0.05
CA ARG A 164 2.86 -11.12 -0.70
C ARG A 164 1.62 -10.97 0.19
N ALA A 165 1.74 -11.24 1.49
CA ALA A 165 0.62 -11.06 2.42
C ALA A 165 0.18 -9.59 2.52
N VAL A 166 1.12 -8.64 2.49
CA VAL A 166 0.82 -7.19 2.44
C VAL A 166 0.18 -6.80 1.10
N VAL A 167 0.59 -7.39 -0.02
CA VAL A 167 -0.08 -7.20 -1.33
C VAL A 167 -1.54 -7.68 -1.27
N ASP A 168 -1.81 -8.83 -0.64
CA ASP A 168 -3.16 -9.36 -0.47
C ASP A 168 -4.02 -8.45 0.40
N LEU A 169 -3.47 -7.93 1.50
CA LEU A 169 -4.13 -6.97 2.38
C LEU A 169 -4.42 -5.65 1.65
N ALA A 170 -3.44 -5.08 0.97
CA ALA A 170 -3.59 -3.87 0.16
C ALA A 170 -4.69 -4.05 -0.91
N GLY A 171 -4.62 -5.15 -1.65
CA GLY A 171 -5.63 -5.50 -2.64
C GLY A 171 -7.03 -5.67 -2.06
N ALA A 172 -7.16 -6.24 -0.85
CA ALA A 172 -8.44 -6.43 -0.18
C ALA A 172 -9.22 -5.12 0.02
N TYR A 173 -8.49 -4.02 0.23
CA TYR A 173 -9.03 -2.67 0.43
C TYR A 173 -8.82 -1.75 -0.78
N LYS A 174 -8.61 -2.34 -1.98
CA LYS A 174 -8.50 -1.61 -3.25
C LYS A 174 -7.36 -0.59 -3.29
N LEU A 175 -6.30 -0.78 -2.49
CA LEU A 175 -5.05 -0.07 -2.70
C LEU A 175 -4.39 -0.56 -3.99
N ARG A 176 -3.65 0.33 -4.66
CA ARG A 176 -3.07 0.09 -5.98
C ARG A 176 -1.54 0.14 -5.98
N VAL A 177 -0.93 0.76 -4.98
CA VAL A 177 0.51 0.98 -4.91
C VAL A 177 1.05 0.36 -3.63
N LEU A 178 2.07 -0.47 -3.75
CA LEU A 178 2.91 -0.90 -2.65
C LEU A 178 4.31 -0.31 -2.86
N HIS A 179 4.64 0.69 -2.07
CA HIS A 179 5.96 1.26 -2.01
C HIS A 179 6.81 0.42 -1.06
N LEU A 180 7.91 -0.14 -1.54
CA LEU A 180 8.86 -0.92 -0.76
C LEU A 180 10.09 -0.09 -0.43
N HIS A 181 10.28 0.22 0.85
CA HIS A 181 11.49 0.83 1.35
C HIS A 181 12.55 -0.26 1.50
N LEU A 182 13.51 -0.28 0.55
CA LEU A 182 14.43 -1.40 0.33
C LEU A 182 15.85 -1.14 0.84
N THR A 183 16.16 0.11 1.19
CA THR A 183 17.51 0.49 1.67
C THR A 183 17.43 1.53 2.76
N ASP A 184 18.26 1.38 3.79
CA ASP A 184 18.37 2.30 4.90
C ASP A 184 19.73 2.12 5.59
N ASP A 185 19.95 2.78 6.71
CA ASP A 185 21.17 2.68 7.51
C ASP A 185 21.46 1.25 7.99
N GLN A 186 20.42 0.48 8.33
CA GLN A 186 20.54 -0.86 8.88
C GLN A 186 20.81 -1.93 7.82
N GLY A 187 20.42 -1.71 6.55
CA GLY A 187 20.59 -2.75 5.58
C GLY A 187 20.20 -2.40 4.14
N TRP A 188 20.57 -3.33 3.25
CA TRP A 188 20.28 -3.25 1.82
C TRP A 188 19.48 -4.49 1.39
N ARG A 189 18.23 -4.32 0.96
CA ARG A 189 17.26 -5.42 0.81
C ARG A 189 16.97 -5.86 -0.62
N ILE A 190 17.74 -5.37 -1.61
CA ILE A 190 17.54 -5.69 -3.02
C ILE A 190 18.87 -5.98 -3.70
N GLU A 191 18.96 -7.08 -4.44
CA GLU A 191 20.13 -7.39 -5.24
C GLU A 191 20.32 -6.38 -6.38
N ILE A 192 21.52 -5.82 -6.47
CA ILE A 192 21.94 -4.92 -7.55
C ILE A 192 23.08 -5.62 -8.30
N PRO A 193 22.85 -6.17 -9.51
CA PRO A 193 23.83 -7.01 -10.21
C PRO A 193 25.18 -6.34 -10.46
N SER A 194 25.19 -5.01 -10.72
CA SER A 194 26.41 -4.24 -10.91
C SER A 194 27.15 -3.90 -9.59
N ARG A 195 26.49 -4.06 -8.44
CA ARG A 195 26.99 -3.70 -7.10
C ARG A 195 26.75 -4.81 -6.07
N PRO A 196 27.30 -6.04 -6.26
CA PRO A 196 26.97 -7.21 -5.44
C PRO A 196 27.34 -7.06 -3.95
N ALA A 197 28.36 -6.28 -3.62
CA ALA A 197 28.78 -6.06 -2.23
C ALA A 197 27.68 -5.39 -1.37
N LEU A 198 26.68 -4.72 -1.98
CA LEU A 198 25.55 -4.15 -1.24
C LEU A 198 24.81 -5.20 -0.43
N THR A 199 24.44 -6.30 -1.05
CA THR A 199 23.75 -7.40 -0.37
C THR A 199 24.70 -8.34 0.37
N GLU A 200 25.90 -8.58 -0.15
CA GLU A 200 26.91 -9.44 0.49
C GLU A 200 27.36 -8.91 1.86
N ARG A 201 27.52 -7.58 2.00
CA ARG A 201 27.99 -6.94 3.23
C ARG A 201 26.89 -6.36 4.09
N SER A 202 25.86 -5.80 3.46
CA SER A 202 24.81 -5.05 4.16
C SER A 202 23.43 -5.72 4.11
N GLY A 203 23.29 -6.91 3.50
CA GLY A 203 22.01 -7.64 3.48
C GLY A 203 21.65 -8.31 4.81
N GLY A 204 22.66 -8.61 5.64
CA GLY A 204 22.50 -9.42 6.86
C GLY A 204 22.24 -8.64 8.16
N THR A 205 22.16 -7.32 8.14
CA THR A 205 22.01 -6.47 9.34
C THR A 205 20.60 -5.87 9.43
N GLN A 206 20.10 -5.67 10.64
CA GLN A 206 18.81 -5.02 10.95
C GLN A 206 18.88 -4.38 12.33
N VAL A 207 17.79 -3.74 12.79
CA VAL A 207 17.70 -3.21 14.16
C VAL A 207 17.96 -4.34 15.17
N GLY A 208 18.82 -4.06 16.15
CA GLY A 208 19.22 -5.01 17.17
C GLY A 208 20.31 -6.00 16.74
N GLY A 209 20.77 -5.98 15.47
CA GLY A 209 21.89 -6.81 14.99
C GLY A 209 21.66 -7.52 13.66
N ALA A 210 21.78 -8.84 13.64
CA ALA A 210 21.64 -9.63 12.41
C ALA A 210 20.18 -10.02 12.14
N VAL A 211 19.85 -10.20 10.85
CA VAL A 211 18.60 -10.84 10.44
C VAL A 211 18.49 -12.26 11.03
N PRO A 212 17.26 -12.81 11.19
CA PRO A 212 17.08 -14.14 11.77
C PRO A 212 17.90 -15.22 11.06
N ALA A 213 18.43 -16.15 11.84
CA ALA A 213 19.29 -17.23 11.33
C ALA A 213 18.58 -18.02 10.22
N GLY A 214 19.30 -18.26 9.12
CA GLY A 214 18.78 -18.96 7.95
C GLY A 214 18.04 -18.07 6.94
N GLN A 215 17.83 -16.79 7.25
CA GLN A 215 17.32 -15.80 6.30
C GLN A 215 18.45 -15.06 5.60
N ARG A 216 18.22 -14.68 4.34
CA ARG A 216 19.21 -13.97 3.52
C ARG A 216 19.25 -12.48 3.81
N GLY A 217 18.11 -11.89 4.17
CA GLY A 217 17.95 -10.49 4.48
C GLY A 217 17.80 -9.56 3.28
N TYR A 218 17.65 -10.10 2.07
CA TYR A 218 17.40 -9.33 0.85
C TYR A 218 16.66 -10.14 -0.21
N LEU A 219 16.04 -9.45 -1.15
CA LEU A 219 15.39 -10.00 -2.34
C LEU A 219 16.42 -10.19 -3.46
N THR A 220 16.46 -11.37 -4.07
CA THR A 220 17.15 -11.55 -5.34
C THR A 220 16.38 -10.89 -6.47
N VAL A 221 17.05 -10.69 -7.62
CA VAL A 221 16.37 -10.18 -8.84
C VAL A 221 15.19 -11.06 -9.22
N GLU A 222 15.32 -12.39 -9.11
CA GLU A 222 14.25 -13.35 -9.40
C GLU A 222 13.08 -13.20 -8.43
N GLU A 223 13.34 -13.18 -7.13
CA GLU A 223 12.30 -12.99 -6.09
C GLU A 223 11.57 -11.65 -6.25
N TYR A 224 12.30 -10.58 -6.62
CA TYR A 224 11.69 -9.28 -6.87
C TYR A 224 10.78 -9.30 -8.10
N ARG A 225 11.18 -9.95 -9.20
CA ARG A 225 10.34 -10.15 -10.39
C ARG A 225 9.08 -10.96 -10.08
N ASP A 226 9.24 -12.03 -9.31
CA ASP A 226 8.11 -12.87 -8.86
C ASP A 226 7.12 -12.07 -8.00
N LEU A 227 7.63 -11.19 -7.12
CA LEU A 227 6.77 -10.28 -6.33
C LEU A 227 6.02 -9.29 -7.20
N GLN A 228 6.66 -8.71 -8.22
CA GLN A 228 6.00 -7.82 -9.16
C GLN A 228 4.91 -8.55 -9.95
N ALA A 229 5.18 -9.75 -10.45
CA ALA A 229 4.18 -10.56 -11.15
C ALA A 229 2.99 -10.92 -10.25
N TYR A 230 3.26 -11.28 -8.98
CA TYR A 230 2.23 -11.56 -7.98
C TYR A 230 1.37 -10.34 -7.69
N ALA A 231 1.98 -9.18 -7.50
CA ALA A 231 1.30 -7.91 -7.26
C ALA A 231 0.49 -7.46 -8.48
N ALA A 232 1.06 -7.56 -9.69
CA ALA A 232 0.40 -7.20 -10.94
C ALA A 232 -0.87 -8.04 -11.20
N ALA A 233 -0.85 -9.34 -10.89
CA ALA A 233 -2.04 -10.20 -10.96
C ALA A 233 -3.17 -9.72 -10.03
N ARG A 234 -2.84 -8.95 -9.00
CA ARG A 234 -3.78 -8.32 -8.05
C ARG A 234 -4.02 -6.84 -8.32
N HIS A 235 -3.51 -6.33 -9.44
CA HIS A 235 -3.53 -4.92 -9.82
C HIS A 235 -2.90 -3.98 -8.77
N VAL A 236 -1.86 -4.46 -8.09
CA VAL A 236 -0.99 -3.67 -7.23
C VAL A 236 0.34 -3.45 -7.95
N THR A 237 0.79 -2.21 -8.02
CA THR A 237 2.09 -1.84 -8.60
C THR A 237 3.11 -1.69 -7.47
N ILE A 238 4.25 -2.36 -7.58
CA ILE A 238 5.37 -2.17 -6.65
C ILE A 238 6.16 -0.93 -7.10
N VAL A 239 6.43 -0.03 -6.14
CA VAL A 239 7.34 1.11 -6.29
C VAL A 239 8.54 0.85 -5.38
N PRO A 240 9.71 0.51 -5.92
CA PRO A 240 10.89 0.29 -5.11
C PRO A 240 11.54 1.62 -4.73
N GLU A 241 12.05 1.70 -3.50
CA GLU A 241 12.83 2.83 -3.00
C GLU A 241 14.28 2.43 -2.75
N VAL A 242 15.17 3.29 -3.21
CA VAL A 242 16.54 3.42 -2.73
C VAL A 242 16.67 4.82 -2.18
N ASP A 243 16.79 4.92 -0.87
CA ASP A 243 16.84 6.22 -0.18
C ASP A 243 18.21 6.87 -0.29
N LEU A 244 18.19 8.19 -0.54
CA LEU A 244 19.35 9.06 -0.68
C LEU A 244 18.94 10.54 -0.51
N PRO A 245 19.84 11.47 -0.14
CA PRO A 245 21.24 11.23 0.23
C PRO A 245 21.44 10.82 1.68
N GLY A 246 20.40 10.88 2.54
CA GLY A 246 20.35 10.31 3.87
C GLY A 246 20.12 8.79 3.83
N HIS A 247 20.00 8.13 5.00
CA HIS A 247 19.68 6.70 5.11
C HIS A 247 20.60 5.75 4.30
N THR A 248 21.90 6.10 4.21
CA THR A 248 22.84 5.48 3.28
C THR A 248 24.00 4.74 3.94
N ASN A 249 23.94 4.50 5.28
CA ASN A 249 25.02 3.81 5.96
C ASN A 249 25.27 2.41 5.40
N ALA A 250 24.24 1.66 5.03
CA ALA A 250 24.41 0.34 4.40
C ALA A 250 25.19 0.42 3.07
N ALA A 251 25.02 1.48 2.29
CA ALA A 251 25.77 1.69 1.06
C ALA A 251 27.25 2.02 1.35
N THR A 252 27.51 2.95 2.26
CA THR A 252 28.89 3.34 2.65
C THR A 252 29.62 2.24 3.43
N HIS A 253 28.89 1.38 4.16
CA HIS A 253 29.42 0.15 4.75
C HIS A 253 29.85 -0.84 3.68
N ALA A 254 29.07 -1.01 2.63
CA ALA A 254 29.39 -1.93 1.54
C ALA A 254 30.54 -1.41 0.66
N TYR A 255 30.57 -0.11 0.38
CA TYR A 255 31.49 0.57 -0.53
C TYR A 255 32.15 1.77 0.13
N GLY A 256 33.34 1.58 0.74
CA GLY A 256 34.08 2.67 1.37
C GLY A 256 34.45 3.79 0.40
N GLU A 257 34.56 3.52 -0.90
CA GLU A 257 34.79 4.55 -1.94
C GLU A 257 33.71 5.65 -2.00
N LEU A 258 32.56 5.45 -1.35
CA LEU A 258 31.48 6.43 -1.24
C LEU A 258 31.73 7.46 -0.10
N THR A 259 32.76 7.26 0.71
CA THR A 259 33.15 8.20 1.77
C THR A 259 34.34 9.04 1.36
N PRO A 260 34.53 10.26 1.91
CA PRO A 260 35.63 11.14 1.55
C PRO A 260 37.03 10.58 1.84
N ASP A 261 37.14 9.71 2.84
CA ASP A 261 38.42 9.09 3.24
C ASP A 261 38.66 7.71 2.61
N GLY A 262 37.67 7.20 1.84
CA GLY A 262 37.72 5.90 1.18
C GLY A 262 37.53 4.72 2.13
N ALA A 263 37.20 4.93 3.40
CA ALA A 263 37.01 3.88 4.39
C ALA A 263 35.52 3.51 4.52
N PRO A 264 35.18 2.19 4.59
CA PRO A 264 33.79 1.79 4.84
C PRO A 264 33.36 2.19 6.25
N THR A 265 32.08 2.54 6.40
CA THR A 265 31.46 2.76 7.72
C THR A 265 31.23 1.45 8.44
N ASP A 266 31.04 1.49 9.75
CA ASP A 266 30.61 0.30 10.50
C ASP A 266 29.16 -0.06 10.17
N ALA A 267 28.82 -1.36 10.28
CA ALA A 267 27.43 -1.81 10.16
C ALA A 267 26.60 -1.20 11.30
N TYR A 268 25.38 -0.77 10.97
CA TYR A 268 24.50 -0.09 11.91
C TYR A 268 23.30 -0.95 12.28
N GLY A 269 22.96 -1.02 13.55
CA GLY A 269 21.82 -1.77 14.08
C GLY A 269 20.98 -0.97 15.08
N GLY A 270 21.12 0.36 15.08
CA GLY A 270 20.32 1.29 15.90
C GLY A 270 19.07 1.78 15.17
N THR A 271 18.41 2.77 15.79
CA THR A 271 17.19 3.42 15.25
C THR A 271 17.35 4.95 15.11
N GLU A 272 18.53 5.49 15.34
CA GLU A 272 18.80 6.92 15.10
C GLU A 272 18.84 7.18 13.60
N VAL A 273 18.35 8.34 13.18
CA VAL A 273 18.28 8.80 11.79
C VAL A 273 19.07 10.09 11.57
N GLY A 274 19.29 10.48 10.31
CA GLY A 274 19.91 11.76 9.96
C GLY A 274 21.43 11.85 10.24
N PHE A 275 22.11 10.73 10.49
CA PHE A 275 23.56 10.71 10.73
C PHE A 275 24.38 10.31 9.51
N SER A 276 23.84 9.50 8.62
CA SER A 276 24.49 9.01 7.42
C SER A 276 24.25 9.92 6.21
N ARG A 277 25.10 9.82 5.20
CA ARG A 277 24.96 10.62 3.99
C ARG A 277 25.78 10.08 2.83
N LEU A 278 25.42 10.47 1.61
CA LEU A 278 26.31 10.50 0.45
C LEU A 278 26.90 11.89 0.25
N TRP A 279 27.99 11.98 -0.49
CA TRP A 279 28.71 13.23 -0.81
C TRP A 279 28.70 13.42 -2.32
N ALA A 280 28.25 14.59 -2.79
CA ALA A 280 28.20 14.90 -4.22
C ALA A 280 29.58 15.06 -4.87
N ASP A 281 30.59 15.50 -4.10
CA ASP A 281 31.95 15.73 -4.54
C ASP A 281 32.85 14.48 -4.48
N VAL A 282 32.36 13.38 -3.91
CA VAL A 282 33.05 12.08 -3.95
C VAL A 282 32.92 11.48 -5.35
N PRO A 283 34.04 11.22 -6.07
CA PRO A 283 33.97 10.78 -7.47
C PRO A 283 33.22 9.48 -7.73
N ALA A 284 33.06 8.62 -6.71
CA ALA A 284 32.34 7.37 -6.81
C ALA A 284 30.82 7.53 -6.73
N THR A 285 30.29 8.66 -6.25
CA THR A 285 28.85 8.84 -5.99
C THR A 285 28.02 8.79 -7.28
N GLU A 286 28.36 9.56 -8.32
CA GLU A 286 27.59 9.53 -9.57
C GLU A 286 27.63 8.15 -10.24
N PRO A 287 28.79 7.47 -10.43
CA PRO A 287 28.81 6.11 -10.95
C PRO A 287 27.97 5.12 -10.12
N PHE A 288 28.03 5.23 -8.79
CA PHE A 288 27.23 4.40 -7.89
C PHE A 288 25.72 4.61 -8.11
N LEU A 289 25.25 5.85 -8.16
CA LEU A 289 23.84 6.15 -8.41
C LEU A 289 23.38 5.67 -9.79
N ARG A 290 24.22 5.80 -10.82
CA ARG A 290 23.90 5.29 -12.16
C ARG A 290 23.78 3.78 -12.20
N ASP A 291 24.67 3.07 -11.52
CA ASP A 291 24.63 1.61 -11.44
C ASP A 291 23.39 1.15 -10.68
N VAL A 292 23.14 1.67 -9.49
CA VAL A 292 22.04 1.26 -8.61
C VAL A 292 20.68 1.59 -9.20
N LEU A 293 20.43 2.87 -9.54
CA LEU A 293 19.14 3.29 -10.10
C LEU A 293 18.90 2.73 -11.50
N GLY A 294 19.99 2.53 -12.27
CA GLY A 294 19.93 1.90 -13.59
C GLY A 294 19.54 0.42 -13.52
N ASP A 295 20.15 -0.36 -12.61
CA ASP A 295 19.78 -1.76 -12.40
C ASP A 295 18.34 -1.86 -11.88
N LEU A 296 17.99 -1.05 -10.88
CA LEU A 296 16.66 -1.03 -10.31
C LEU A 296 15.59 -0.69 -11.36
N ALA A 297 15.85 0.30 -12.22
CA ALA A 297 14.95 0.68 -13.30
C ALA A 297 14.73 -0.45 -14.32
N ARG A 298 15.78 -1.18 -14.66
CA ARG A 298 15.72 -2.31 -15.61
C ARG A 298 14.96 -3.53 -15.07
N MET A 299 14.98 -3.76 -13.76
CA MET A 299 14.28 -4.89 -13.15
C MET A 299 12.88 -4.54 -12.63
N THR A 300 12.47 -3.26 -12.69
CA THR A 300 11.17 -2.80 -12.22
C THR A 300 10.19 -2.66 -13.39
N ASP A 301 9.06 -3.37 -13.33
CA ASP A 301 8.02 -3.32 -14.35
C ASP A 301 7.19 -2.02 -14.25
N GLY A 302 6.94 -1.56 -13.04
CA GLY A 302 6.16 -0.33 -12.76
C GLY A 302 6.81 0.93 -13.33
N PRO A 303 6.02 2.02 -13.50
CA PRO A 303 6.52 3.27 -14.08
C PRO A 303 7.28 4.16 -13.10
N TRP A 304 7.36 3.81 -11.81
CA TRP A 304 7.89 4.65 -10.75
C TRP A 304 9.10 4.06 -10.07
N LEU A 305 10.06 4.92 -9.70
CA LEU A 305 11.13 4.63 -8.75
C LEU A 305 11.15 5.71 -7.67
N HIS A 306 11.21 5.31 -6.40
CA HIS A 306 11.34 6.22 -5.29
C HIS A 306 12.82 6.40 -4.93
N VAL A 307 13.25 7.65 -4.79
CA VAL A 307 14.64 8.03 -4.56
C VAL A 307 14.86 8.66 -3.16
N GLY A 308 13.92 8.46 -2.24
CA GLY A 308 14.00 8.98 -0.89
C GLY A 308 13.99 10.50 -0.81
N GLY A 309 14.94 11.07 -0.09
CA GLY A 309 15.16 12.51 0.00
C GLY A 309 14.94 13.09 1.38
N ASP A 310 14.46 12.32 2.33
CA ASP A 310 14.15 12.75 3.68
C ASP A 310 15.38 12.75 4.61
N GLU A 311 15.20 13.36 5.76
CA GLU A 311 16.06 13.32 6.94
C GLU A 311 17.58 13.45 6.70
N ALA A 312 17.99 14.29 5.72
CA ALA A 312 19.39 14.53 5.38
C ALA A 312 19.94 15.88 5.97
N PRO A 313 19.87 16.11 7.30
CA PRO A 313 20.24 17.40 7.90
C PRO A 313 21.75 17.71 7.84
N LYS A 314 22.59 16.70 7.59
CA LYS A 314 24.04 16.85 7.46
C LYS A 314 24.49 17.16 6.03
N VAL A 315 23.58 17.19 5.08
CA VAL A 315 23.87 17.50 3.68
C VAL A 315 23.59 18.98 3.42
N GLU A 316 24.58 19.71 2.94
CA GLU A 316 24.40 21.13 2.62
C GLU A 316 23.36 21.30 1.50
N PRO A 317 22.54 22.37 1.51
CA PRO A 317 21.42 22.52 0.58
C PRO A 317 21.80 22.42 -0.91
N ALA A 318 22.95 22.96 -1.31
CA ALA A 318 23.41 22.88 -2.70
C ALA A 318 23.85 21.47 -3.09
N GLU A 319 24.45 20.75 -2.16
CA GLU A 319 24.86 19.36 -2.34
C GLU A 319 23.64 18.43 -2.38
N TYR A 320 22.67 18.64 -1.48
CA TYR A 320 21.38 17.95 -1.50
C TYR A 320 20.68 18.10 -2.85
N ALA A 321 20.55 19.34 -3.34
CA ALA A 321 19.95 19.61 -4.63
C ALA A 321 20.69 18.87 -5.77
N ALA A 322 22.03 18.91 -5.78
CA ALA A 322 22.83 18.24 -6.81
C ALA A 322 22.59 16.73 -6.86
N ILE A 323 22.51 16.06 -5.69
CA ILE A 323 22.27 14.62 -5.61
C ILE A 323 20.83 14.29 -6.04
N MET A 324 19.83 15.02 -5.53
CA MET A 324 18.42 14.77 -5.86
C MET A 324 18.11 15.03 -7.34
N GLU A 325 18.68 16.07 -7.92
CA GLU A 325 18.55 16.37 -9.36
C GLU A 325 19.22 15.30 -10.22
N LEU A 326 20.41 14.81 -9.81
CA LEU A 326 21.09 13.71 -10.48
C LEU A 326 20.25 12.42 -10.42
N ALA A 327 19.73 12.06 -9.25
CA ALA A 327 18.90 10.87 -9.08
C ALA A 327 17.62 10.92 -9.93
N GLN A 328 16.89 12.03 -9.89
CA GLN A 328 15.70 12.25 -10.73
C GLN A 328 16.01 12.13 -12.22
N ARG A 329 17.12 12.73 -12.66
CA ARG A 329 17.58 12.65 -14.07
C ARG A 329 17.90 11.21 -14.46
N ILE A 330 18.63 10.45 -13.66
CA ILE A 330 18.96 9.04 -13.94
C ILE A 330 17.66 8.21 -14.07
N VAL A 331 16.71 8.38 -13.15
CA VAL A 331 15.41 7.68 -13.21
C VAL A 331 14.70 7.97 -14.54
N ARG A 332 14.69 9.23 -14.99
CA ARG A 332 14.07 9.63 -16.26
C ARG A 332 14.82 9.12 -17.48
N GLU A 333 16.15 9.10 -17.46
CA GLU A 333 16.98 8.51 -18.53
C GLU A 333 16.63 7.04 -18.78
N HIS A 334 16.13 6.34 -17.73
CA HIS A 334 15.64 4.97 -17.83
C HIS A 334 14.13 4.85 -18.11
N GLY A 335 13.46 5.96 -18.46
CA GLY A 335 12.03 5.98 -18.82
C GLY A 335 11.06 5.80 -17.64
N LYS A 336 11.53 5.99 -16.41
CA LYS A 336 10.71 5.94 -15.20
C LYS A 336 10.37 7.35 -14.69
N THR A 337 9.34 7.43 -13.86
CA THR A 337 8.94 8.66 -13.17
C THR A 337 9.52 8.65 -11.76
N PRO A 338 10.26 9.70 -11.36
CA PRO A 338 10.75 9.81 -10.00
C PRO A 338 9.61 9.99 -9.00
N VAL A 339 9.72 9.30 -7.86
CA VAL A 339 8.97 9.55 -6.63
C VAL A 339 9.98 9.92 -5.56
N ALA A 340 9.66 10.84 -4.67
CA ALA A 340 10.54 11.22 -3.57
C ALA A 340 9.73 11.74 -2.37
N TRP A 341 10.34 11.78 -1.19
CA TRP A 341 9.75 12.48 -0.06
C TRP A 341 9.68 13.99 -0.34
N GLN A 342 8.78 14.71 0.34
CA GLN A 342 8.51 16.12 0.04
C GLN A 342 9.73 17.04 0.12
N GLU A 343 10.77 16.67 0.86
CA GLU A 343 12.01 17.45 0.97
C GLU A 343 12.68 17.66 -0.38
N ALA A 344 12.48 16.74 -1.33
CA ALA A 344 12.96 16.87 -2.70
C ALA A 344 12.42 18.10 -3.43
N ALA A 345 11.31 18.70 -2.94
CA ALA A 345 10.81 19.99 -3.43
C ALA A 345 11.82 21.17 -3.24
N ARG A 346 12.86 20.98 -2.42
CA ARG A 346 13.96 21.97 -2.24
C ARG A 346 14.93 21.96 -3.42
N ALA A 347 14.99 20.89 -4.19
CA ALA A 347 15.73 20.77 -5.44
C ALA A 347 14.88 21.17 -6.64
N ALA A 348 15.47 21.23 -7.84
CA ALA A 348 14.69 21.38 -9.06
C ALA A 348 13.86 20.11 -9.31
N VAL A 349 12.56 20.30 -9.41
CA VAL A 349 11.60 19.20 -9.63
C VAL A 349 11.09 19.27 -11.06
N GLU A 350 11.22 18.18 -11.80
CA GLU A 350 10.70 18.09 -13.16
C GLU A 350 9.20 17.76 -13.19
N PRO A 351 8.46 18.22 -14.22
CA PRO A 351 7.03 17.94 -14.36
C PRO A 351 6.72 16.43 -14.27
N GLY A 352 5.68 16.09 -13.51
CA GLY A 352 5.23 14.72 -13.30
C GLY A 352 5.98 13.95 -12.19
N THR A 353 7.05 14.52 -11.59
CA THR A 353 7.62 13.94 -10.36
C THR A 353 6.56 13.87 -9.28
N VAL A 354 6.53 12.77 -8.53
CA VAL A 354 5.58 12.57 -7.43
C VAL A 354 6.29 12.82 -6.10
N LEU A 355 5.75 13.72 -5.29
CA LEU A 355 6.27 14.03 -3.97
C LEU A 355 5.34 13.45 -2.89
N GLN A 356 5.87 12.62 -2.02
CA GLN A 356 5.12 12.03 -0.90
C GLN A 356 5.28 12.92 0.34
N PHE A 357 4.17 13.48 0.80
CA PHE A 357 4.12 14.43 1.90
C PHE A 357 3.87 13.71 3.23
N TRP A 358 4.79 13.86 4.20
CA TRP A 358 4.67 13.23 5.53
C TRP A 358 4.76 14.20 6.71
N ASP A 359 5.22 15.44 6.51
CA ASP A 359 5.55 16.39 7.58
C ASP A 359 4.37 16.69 8.51
N LEU A 360 4.68 17.03 9.77
CA LEU A 360 3.73 17.38 10.82
C LEU A 360 3.52 18.90 10.94
N HIS A 361 4.55 19.67 10.62
CA HIS A 361 4.64 21.10 10.88
C HIS A 361 5.22 21.84 9.69
N VAL A 362 4.35 22.33 8.83
CA VAL A 362 4.73 23.09 7.64
C VAL A 362 4.56 24.58 7.93
N ASP A 363 5.65 25.32 7.92
CA ASP A 363 5.61 26.79 7.97
C ASP A 363 5.30 27.39 6.58
N ASP A 364 5.08 28.71 6.54
CA ASP A 364 4.75 29.42 5.29
C ASP A 364 5.88 29.30 4.24
N ALA A 365 7.13 29.16 4.66
CA ALA A 365 8.26 29.03 3.75
C ALA A 365 8.27 27.65 3.09
N ALA A 366 8.05 26.58 3.85
CA ALA A 366 7.91 25.23 3.33
C ALA A 366 6.67 25.11 2.43
N ALA A 367 5.52 25.65 2.84
CA ALA A 367 4.31 25.68 2.02
C ALA A 367 4.54 26.39 0.66
N ALA A 368 5.32 27.49 0.66
CA ALA A 368 5.70 28.16 -0.59
C ALA A 368 6.63 27.33 -1.47
N VAL A 369 7.46 26.45 -0.89
CA VAL A 369 8.29 25.49 -1.65
C VAL A 369 7.40 24.48 -2.34
N PHE A 370 6.43 23.90 -1.63
CA PHE A 370 5.49 22.91 -2.20
C PHE A 370 4.60 23.53 -3.28
N ALA A 371 4.12 24.77 -3.08
CA ALA A 371 3.37 25.51 -4.09
C ALA A 371 4.16 25.66 -5.39
N ARG A 372 5.43 26.09 -5.31
CA ARG A 372 6.31 26.22 -6.49
C ARG A 372 6.56 24.86 -7.18
N ALA A 373 6.75 23.79 -6.41
CA ALA A 373 6.90 22.45 -6.98
C ALA A 373 5.62 22.02 -7.74
N ALA A 374 4.43 22.28 -7.18
CA ALA A 374 3.16 22.03 -7.83
C ALA A 374 3.00 22.86 -9.12
N GLU A 375 3.36 24.16 -9.10
CA GLU A 375 3.37 25.04 -10.27
C GLU A 375 4.35 24.55 -11.36
N ALA A 376 5.48 23.95 -10.95
CA ALA A 376 6.44 23.31 -11.86
C ALA A 376 5.91 21.97 -12.42
N GLY A 377 4.75 21.51 -11.99
CA GLY A 377 4.10 20.28 -12.48
C GLY A 377 4.35 19.04 -11.64
N ALA A 378 4.92 19.17 -10.44
CA ALA A 378 4.96 18.06 -9.49
C ALA A 378 3.55 17.64 -9.05
N ARG A 379 3.41 16.37 -8.67
CA ARG A 379 2.21 15.80 -8.08
C ARG A 379 2.47 15.38 -6.65
N PHE A 380 1.44 15.40 -5.80
CA PHE A 380 1.61 15.09 -4.40
C PHE A 380 0.78 13.89 -3.99
N VAL A 381 1.37 13.03 -3.15
CA VAL A 381 0.68 11.96 -2.41
C VAL A 381 0.64 12.38 -0.95
N ALA A 382 -0.57 12.45 -0.38
CA ALA A 382 -0.74 12.82 1.01
C ALA A 382 -0.49 11.61 1.92
N SER A 383 0.50 11.74 2.82
CA SER A 383 0.93 10.69 3.77
C SER A 383 1.27 11.29 5.15
N PRO A 384 0.48 12.28 5.69
CA PRO A 384 0.87 13.02 6.89
C PRO A 384 1.09 12.08 8.08
N GLY A 385 2.23 12.22 8.77
CA GLY A 385 2.66 11.33 9.84
C GLY A 385 1.65 11.18 10.98
N SER A 386 0.94 12.26 11.33
CA SER A 386 -0.09 12.26 12.37
C SER A 386 -1.40 11.56 11.98
N ARG A 387 -1.52 11.04 10.75
CA ARG A 387 -2.74 10.43 10.19
C ARG A 387 -2.47 9.11 9.47
N ALA A 388 -1.38 9.06 8.71
CA ALA A 388 -1.11 8.00 7.75
C ALA A 388 0.05 7.08 8.15
N TYR A 389 0.81 7.42 9.20
CA TYR A 389 1.89 6.55 9.69
C TYR A 389 1.32 5.50 10.65
N LEU A 390 1.22 4.28 10.14
CA LEU A 390 0.57 3.16 10.80
C LEU A 390 1.52 2.39 11.74
N ASP A 391 2.76 2.84 11.88
CA ASP A 391 3.72 2.45 12.91
C ASP A 391 3.62 3.32 14.16
N MET A 392 2.90 4.45 14.14
CA MET A 392 2.62 5.21 15.36
C MET A 392 1.75 4.39 16.32
N LYS A 393 2.02 4.50 17.63
CA LYS A 393 1.20 3.85 18.66
C LYS A 393 -0.26 4.25 18.54
N TYR A 394 -1.15 3.31 18.83
CA TYR A 394 -2.59 3.61 18.94
C TYR A 394 -2.89 4.53 20.12
N ALA A 395 -2.23 4.30 21.25
CA ALA A 395 -2.46 5.04 22.49
C ALA A 395 -1.21 4.98 23.40
N PRO A 396 -1.10 5.83 24.44
CA PRO A 396 -0.04 5.73 25.42
C PRO A 396 0.10 4.31 25.99
N GLY A 397 1.33 3.80 26.03
CA GLY A 397 1.62 2.46 26.56
C GLY A 397 1.32 1.30 25.60
N HIS A 398 0.89 1.55 24.37
CA HIS A 398 0.82 0.49 23.37
C HIS A 398 2.22 -0.12 23.16
N PRO A 399 2.37 -1.48 23.13
CA PRO A 399 3.69 -2.12 23.15
C PRO A 399 4.48 -1.94 21.85
N LEU A 400 3.80 -1.74 20.72
CA LEU A 400 4.38 -1.60 19.40
C LEU A 400 4.25 -0.17 18.91
N GLY A 401 5.17 0.22 18.04
CA GLY A 401 5.14 1.51 17.36
C GLY A 401 5.96 2.60 18.05
N LEU A 402 6.09 3.72 17.34
CA LEU A 402 6.76 4.94 17.76
C LEU A 402 5.75 6.01 18.20
N GLU A 403 6.23 7.14 18.74
CA GLU A 403 5.38 8.23 19.26
C GLU A 403 5.75 9.61 18.71
N TRP A 404 6.73 9.71 17.81
CA TRP A 404 7.26 10.99 17.36
C TRP A 404 6.21 11.85 16.60
N ALA A 405 5.25 11.22 15.92
CA ALA A 405 4.13 11.91 15.27
C ALA A 405 2.86 11.97 16.16
N GLY A 406 2.97 11.59 17.42
CA GLY A 406 1.85 11.41 18.34
C GLY A 406 1.26 10.02 18.31
N HIS A 407 0.01 9.90 18.72
CA HIS A 407 -0.74 8.65 18.63
C HIS A 407 -1.70 8.71 17.45
N VAL A 408 -1.81 7.61 16.71
CA VAL A 408 -2.70 7.50 15.56
C VAL A 408 -3.70 6.38 15.82
N GLU A 409 -4.90 6.73 16.24
CA GLU A 409 -6.03 5.81 16.37
C GLU A 409 -6.80 5.68 15.04
N VAL A 410 -7.79 4.82 14.98
CA VAL A 410 -8.56 4.56 13.75
C VAL A 410 -9.25 5.82 13.25
N ARG A 411 -9.81 6.62 14.16
CA ARG A 411 -10.48 7.87 13.81
C ARG A 411 -9.50 8.92 13.32
N ASP A 412 -8.27 8.96 13.83
CA ASP A 412 -7.24 9.85 13.34
C ASP A 412 -6.84 9.52 11.89
N ALA A 413 -6.76 8.24 11.56
CA ALA A 413 -6.52 7.77 10.19
C ALA A 413 -7.73 8.00 9.26
N TYR A 414 -8.93 8.23 9.79
CA TYR A 414 -10.15 8.45 9.03
C TYR A 414 -10.52 9.92 8.84
N ASP A 415 -10.46 10.74 9.91
CA ASP A 415 -11.01 12.10 9.97
C ASP A 415 -10.08 13.17 9.38
N TRP A 416 -9.73 13.03 8.09
CA TRP A 416 -8.98 14.03 7.33
C TRP A 416 -9.28 13.93 5.84
N ASP A 417 -8.95 14.98 5.05
CA ASP A 417 -9.14 14.97 3.60
C ASP A 417 -7.78 15.12 2.89
N PRO A 418 -7.38 14.16 2.05
CA PRO A 418 -6.16 14.27 1.25
C PRO A 418 -6.08 15.54 0.40
N ALA A 419 -7.21 16.05 -0.09
CA ALA A 419 -7.27 17.26 -0.92
C ALA A 419 -6.72 18.52 -0.24
N THR A 420 -6.72 18.56 1.10
CA THR A 420 -6.30 19.72 1.91
C THR A 420 -5.12 19.40 2.83
N ALA A 421 -4.58 18.20 2.73
CA ALA A 421 -3.55 17.73 3.65
C ALA A 421 -2.15 18.31 3.40
N VAL A 422 -1.88 18.78 2.18
CA VAL A 422 -0.56 19.31 1.81
C VAL A 422 -0.63 20.84 1.73
N PRO A 423 -0.03 21.57 2.70
CA PRO A 423 -0.09 23.02 2.73
C PRO A 423 0.52 23.65 1.47
N GLY A 424 -0.15 24.69 0.93
CA GLY A 424 0.28 25.40 -0.27
C GLY A 424 0.04 24.68 -1.60
N VAL A 425 -0.40 23.43 -1.58
CA VAL A 425 -0.62 22.62 -2.80
C VAL A 425 -2.10 22.65 -3.19
N PRO A 426 -2.44 22.97 -4.46
CA PRO A 426 -3.83 22.93 -4.92
C PRO A 426 -4.34 21.48 -4.98
N ALA A 427 -5.64 21.28 -4.72
CA ALA A 427 -6.26 19.97 -4.60
C ALA A 427 -6.09 19.07 -5.85
N ASP A 428 -6.02 19.65 -7.03
CA ASP A 428 -5.83 18.94 -8.32
C ASP A 428 -4.38 18.47 -8.54
N ALA A 429 -3.42 19.00 -7.78
CA ALA A 429 -2.05 18.49 -7.75
C ALA A 429 -1.89 17.32 -6.76
N VAL A 430 -2.85 17.08 -5.86
CA VAL A 430 -2.87 15.91 -4.98
C VAL A 430 -3.46 14.72 -5.74
N VAL A 431 -2.65 13.72 -6.01
CA VAL A 431 -3.04 12.53 -6.81
C VAL A 431 -3.51 11.36 -5.95
N GLY A 432 -3.38 11.46 -4.64
CA GLY A 432 -3.89 10.42 -3.75
C GLY A 432 -3.30 10.40 -2.35
N VAL A 433 -3.41 9.24 -1.73
CA VAL A 433 -3.04 8.96 -0.34
C VAL A 433 -2.14 7.73 -0.26
N ALA A 434 -1.20 7.75 0.68
CA ALA A 434 -0.46 6.55 1.07
C ALA A 434 -0.38 6.45 2.60
N GLY A 435 -0.58 5.25 3.13
CA GLY A 435 -0.13 4.91 4.47
C GLY A 435 1.37 4.64 4.47
N ALA A 436 2.01 4.74 5.63
CA ALA A 436 3.37 4.25 5.82
C ALA A 436 3.43 3.36 7.07
N VAL A 437 4.29 2.35 7.05
CA VAL A 437 4.57 1.50 8.21
C VAL A 437 6.07 1.23 8.27
N TRP A 438 6.70 1.81 9.29
CA TRP A 438 8.11 1.60 9.62
C TRP A 438 8.24 0.45 10.62
N THR A 439 9.35 -0.28 10.57
CA THR A 439 9.43 -1.57 11.25
C THR A 439 10.44 -1.64 12.39
N GLU A 440 10.85 -0.51 12.97
CA GLU A 440 11.81 -0.47 14.10
C GLU A 440 11.35 -1.32 15.28
N THR A 441 10.04 -1.39 15.50
CA THR A 441 9.43 -2.13 16.60
C THR A 441 8.64 -3.36 16.18
N LEU A 442 8.58 -3.66 14.88
CA LEU A 442 7.78 -4.73 14.30
C LEU A 442 8.69 -5.83 13.77
N THR A 443 8.57 -7.04 14.30
CA THR A 443 9.45 -8.16 13.99
C THR A 443 8.73 -9.36 13.39
N THR A 444 7.40 -9.38 13.47
CA THR A 444 6.56 -10.48 12.99
C THR A 444 5.41 -9.98 12.11
N ARG A 445 4.88 -10.86 11.27
CA ARG A 445 3.69 -10.56 10.45
C ARG A 445 2.48 -10.20 11.30
N ASP A 446 2.27 -10.86 12.42
CA ASP A 446 1.13 -10.57 13.29
C ASP A 446 1.23 -9.18 13.93
N GLU A 447 2.43 -8.76 14.36
CA GLU A 447 2.69 -7.40 14.81
C GLU A 447 2.43 -6.38 13.70
N LEU A 448 2.99 -6.61 12.50
CA LEU A 448 2.75 -5.76 11.32
C LEU A 448 1.26 -5.63 11.02
N PHE A 449 0.54 -6.74 10.94
CA PHE A 449 -0.90 -6.72 10.63
C PHE A 449 -1.72 -6.07 11.72
N SER A 450 -1.37 -6.24 13.00
CA SER A 450 -2.04 -5.56 14.12
C SER A 450 -1.85 -4.04 14.08
N MET A 451 -0.74 -3.56 13.53
CA MET A 451 -0.49 -2.13 13.34
C MET A 451 -1.18 -1.59 12.08
N LEU A 452 -1.29 -2.38 11.02
CA LEU A 452 -2.02 -2.02 9.80
C LEU A 452 -3.54 -2.05 9.99
N LEU A 453 -4.06 -3.06 10.69
CA LEU A 453 -5.49 -3.24 10.91
C LEU A 453 -5.88 -2.81 12.33
N PRO A 454 -6.90 -1.95 12.45
CA PRO A 454 -7.92 -1.58 11.45
C PRO A 454 -7.69 -0.22 10.76
N ARG A 455 -6.52 0.43 10.83
CA ARG A 455 -6.25 1.78 10.32
C ARG A 455 -6.09 1.85 8.80
N LEU A 456 -5.48 0.84 8.16
CA LEU A 456 -5.31 0.83 6.70
C LEU A 456 -6.64 0.89 5.94
N PRO A 457 -7.72 0.19 6.35
CA PRO A 457 -9.07 0.40 5.82
C PRO A 457 -9.58 1.84 5.88
N ALA A 458 -9.23 2.61 6.91
CA ALA A 458 -9.61 4.02 7.04
C ALA A 458 -8.92 4.89 5.97
N LEU A 459 -7.62 4.68 5.76
CA LEU A 459 -6.87 5.34 4.68
C LEU A 459 -7.37 4.91 3.30
N ALA A 460 -7.72 3.64 3.12
CA ALA A 460 -8.29 3.15 1.87
C ALA A 460 -9.61 3.89 1.55
N GLU A 461 -10.47 4.12 2.54
CA GLU A 461 -11.71 4.88 2.36
C GLU A 461 -11.44 6.38 2.08
N ALA A 462 -10.43 6.98 2.71
CA ALA A 462 -10.02 8.35 2.41
C ALA A 462 -9.56 8.53 0.95
N GLY A 463 -8.89 7.52 0.40
CA GLY A 463 -8.41 7.53 -0.98
C GLY A 463 -9.45 7.09 -2.02
N TRP A 464 -10.46 6.31 -1.62
CA TRP A 464 -11.45 5.73 -2.52
C TRP A 464 -12.76 6.50 -2.58
N SER A 465 -13.35 6.78 -1.40
CA SER A 465 -14.70 7.32 -1.30
C SER A 465 -14.72 8.84 -1.41
N ALA A 466 -15.81 9.41 -1.94
CA ALA A 466 -16.02 10.84 -1.94
C ALA A 466 -16.05 11.41 -0.50
N ALA A 467 -15.48 12.60 -0.29
CA ALA A 467 -15.33 13.16 1.05
C ALA A 467 -16.68 13.35 1.76
N GLU A 468 -17.68 13.81 1.05
CA GLU A 468 -19.05 14.03 1.52
C GLU A 468 -19.84 12.76 1.83
N ALA A 469 -19.38 11.62 1.34
CA ALA A 469 -19.97 10.31 1.62
C ALA A 469 -19.38 9.63 2.87
N ARG A 470 -18.33 10.23 3.47
CA ARG A 470 -17.63 9.67 4.62
C ARG A 470 -18.32 10.11 5.92
N ASP A 471 -18.68 9.11 6.73
CA ASP A 471 -19.31 9.27 8.04
C ASP A 471 -18.64 8.29 9.02
N TRP A 472 -18.12 8.80 10.13
CA TRP A 472 -17.37 8.01 11.09
C TRP A 472 -18.21 6.89 11.73
N GLU A 473 -19.43 7.18 12.18
CA GLU A 473 -20.25 6.19 12.89
C GLU A 473 -20.65 5.04 11.94
N ALA A 474 -21.01 5.38 10.69
CA ALA A 474 -21.28 4.38 9.66
C ALA A 474 -20.01 3.58 9.31
N PHE A 475 -18.86 4.25 9.21
CA PHE A 475 -17.57 3.57 8.94
C PHE A 475 -17.20 2.61 10.06
N ALA A 476 -17.23 3.04 11.33
CA ALA A 476 -16.89 2.19 12.47
C ALA A 476 -17.79 0.93 12.55
N ALA A 477 -19.09 1.10 12.28
CA ALA A 477 -20.02 -0.03 12.22
C ALA A 477 -19.70 -1.01 11.07
N ARG A 478 -19.32 -0.51 9.87
CA ARG A 478 -18.91 -1.33 8.72
C ARG A 478 -17.58 -2.02 8.98
N LEU A 479 -16.64 -1.33 9.63
CA LEU A 479 -15.32 -1.83 9.98
C LEU A 479 -15.41 -3.01 10.96
N ALA A 480 -16.30 -2.94 11.94
CA ALA A 480 -16.57 -4.05 12.85
C ALA A 480 -16.99 -5.33 12.09
N GLY A 481 -17.74 -5.17 10.99
CA GLY A 481 -18.14 -6.28 10.13
C GLY A 481 -17.00 -6.91 9.33
N GLN A 482 -15.80 -6.31 9.30
CA GLN A 482 -14.63 -6.91 8.65
C GLN A 482 -13.91 -7.95 9.54
N ALA A 483 -14.04 -7.87 10.87
CA ALA A 483 -13.31 -8.74 11.79
C ALA A 483 -13.53 -10.25 11.58
N PRO A 484 -14.71 -10.75 11.24
CA PRO A 484 -14.92 -12.16 10.91
C PRO A 484 -14.06 -12.61 9.70
N VAL A 485 -13.93 -11.76 8.68
CA VAL A 485 -13.11 -12.06 7.50
C VAL A 485 -11.61 -12.05 7.87
N TRP A 486 -11.16 -11.09 8.66
CA TRP A 486 -9.75 -11.06 9.12
C TRP A 486 -9.38 -12.32 9.90
N ARG A 487 -10.26 -12.76 10.81
CA ARG A 487 -10.05 -14.02 11.55
C ARG A 487 -10.00 -15.25 10.61
N ALA A 488 -10.88 -15.28 9.61
CA ALA A 488 -10.90 -16.38 8.64
C ALA A 488 -9.64 -16.42 7.77
N LEU A 489 -9.03 -15.25 7.49
CA LEU A 489 -7.78 -15.10 6.75
C LEU A 489 -6.54 -15.25 7.65
N GLY A 490 -6.69 -15.39 8.98
CA GLY A 490 -5.57 -15.42 9.92
C GLY A 490 -4.86 -14.07 10.05
N TRP A 491 -5.54 -12.96 9.77
CA TRP A 491 -4.98 -11.62 9.89
C TRP A 491 -5.15 -11.08 11.32
N ALA A 492 -4.04 -10.84 11.99
CA ALA A 492 -4.03 -10.16 13.27
C ALA A 492 -4.55 -8.71 13.12
N PHE A 493 -5.25 -8.20 14.13
CA PHE A 493 -5.71 -6.82 14.14
C PHE A 493 -5.81 -6.28 15.58
N HIS A 494 -5.65 -4.98 15.71
CA HIS A 494 -5.84 -4.29 17.00
C HIS A 494 -7.34 -4.10 17.27
N PRO A 495 -7.87 -4.59 18.41
CA PRO A 495 -9.27 -4.39 18.76
C PRO A 495 -9.49 -2.98 19.33
N SER A 496 -9.39 -1.96 18.47
CA SER A 496 -9.55 -0.55 18.85
C SER A 496 -10.85 -0.32 19.64
N PRO A 497 -10.79 0.43 20.74
CA PRO A 497 -11.98 0.77 21.52
C PRO A 497 -12.93 1.72 20.78
N GLN A 498 -12.50 2.30 19.67
CA GLN A 498 -13.31 3.20 18.84
C GLN A 498 -14.25 2.46 17.88
N VAL A 499 -14.11 1.13 17.77
CA VAL A 499 -14.90 0.29 16.83
C VAL A 499 -15.80 -0.65 17.65
N PRO A 500 -17.09 -0.77 17.32
CA PRO A 500 -18.05 -1.61 18.05
C PRO A 500 -17.95 -3.11 17.65
N TRP A 501 -16.83 -3.76 18.03
CA TRP A 501 -16.55 -5.17 17.72
C TRP A 501 -17.61 -6.16 18.20
#